data_4cd2559faad29a4b38e2d33f875e28fc
#
_entry.id   4cd2559faad29a4b38e2d33f875e28fc
#
_cell.length_a   1.000
_cell.length_b   1.000
_cell.length_c   1.000
_cell.angle_alpha   90.00
_cell.angle_beta   90.00
_cell.angle_gamma   90.00
#
_symmetry.space_group_name_H-M   'P 1'
#
loop_
_entity.id
_entity.type
_entity.pdbx_description
1 polymer ?
#
loop_
_entity_poly.entity_id
_entity_poly.type
_entity_poly.pdbx_seq_one_letter_code
_entity_poly.pdbx_strand_id
1 'polypeptide(L)'
;LDSGWLLAIILLPVAGSILIAFIPGLSERLIRYIAALFTLASLILAVVVFAGFDRSIGGYQYELKASWIQAINANFHLGVDGLSLPLVLLTAFLGFMVVLISWKIHERVREYFAWLLLLETSILGVFCSLDLLLFFIFWEIEVIPMYFLISIWGTGRREYSSIKYVLYTLFGSAFMLAGILSLYFTTGSLSMVDISEGGLAMVQSIMPASIIFWLLIIGFAVKLPVFPLHTWLPDAHTDAPTAGSVMLAGALIKMGGYGMIRVCVSIFPNVAQDFAPLLLTLAVISVLYGAALTLRQTDLKRMIAYSSVSHMGFVLLGIFALGEVSLTGAGLQMVSHGLLTGLLFAMAGLTMHNVEERDLRKLGGLARQMPVIAVVFSIAGLGSLGLPLTSGFAAEFITFSGAFSSTVVGGVQVYTLLAVLGVVLAAGYILWMLQRTFYGPVLEQYNGVKDADNLEKVYMFSFVILILLVGIYPAILTNVIKLGISPIASLIGG
;
A
#
# COMPACT_ATOMS: atom_id res chain seq x y z
N LEU A 1 -27.67 2.72 12.96
CA LEU A 1 -26.77 3.90 12.99
C LEU A 1 -25.35 3.57 12.47
N ASP A 2 -24.95 2.32 12.48
CA ASP A 2 -23.55 1.94 12.18
C ASP A 2 -23.24 1.80 10.68
N SER A 3 -24.22 1.65 9.82
CA SER A 3 -24.06 1.40 8.38
C SER A 3 -23.58 2.60 7.55
N GLY A 4 -23.57 3.81 8.11
CA GLY A 4 -23.13 5.04 7.42
C GLY A 4 -21.67 5.45 7.63
N TRP A 5 -20.95 4.83 8.57
CA TRP A 5 -19.59 5.24 8.94
C TRP A 5 -18.58 5.07 7.80
N LEU A 6 -18.62 3.93 7.12
CA LEU A 6 -17.71 3.67 5.98
C LEU A 6 -17.97 4.62 4.81
N LEU A 7 -19.25 4.88 4.54
CA LEU A 7 -19.63 5.85 3.52
C LEU A 7 -19.11 7.25 3.87
N ALA A 8 -19.21 7.66 5.14
CA ALA A 8 -18.67 8.93 5.59
C ALA A 8 -17.13 8.99 5.46
N ILE A 9 -16.42 7.94 5.84
CA ILE A 9 -14.95 7.86 5.68
C ILE A 9 -14.54 8.07 4.23
N ILE A 10 -15.24 7.46 3.26
CA ILE A 10 -14.95 7.56 1.84
C ILE A 10 -15.38 8.94 1.29
N LEU A 11 -16.55 9.44 1.69
CA LEU A 11 -17.10 10.66 1.12
C LEU A 11 -16.50 11.95 1.69
N LEU A 12 -15.93 11.95 2.88
CA LEU A 12 -15.32 13.15 3.46
C LEU A 12 -14.18 13.69 2.59
N PRO A 13 -13.16 12.93 2.19
CA PRO A 13 -12.11 13.46 1.33
C PRO A 13 -12.65 13.96 -0.01
N VAL A 14 -13.59 13.23 -0.66
CA VAL A 14 -14.16 13.70 -1.93
C VAL A 14 -15.01 14.96 -1.76
N ALA A 15 -15.72 15.10 -0.64
CA ALA A 15 -16.45 16.35 -0.35
C ALA A 15 -15.48 17.53 -0.21
N GLY A 16 -14.35 17.32 0.49
CA GLY A 16 -13.27 18.30 0.54
C GLY A 16 -12.69 18.61 -0.85
N SER A 17 -12.48 17.60 -1.69
CA SER A 17 -12.02 17.76 -3.07
C SER A 17 -12.99 18.62 -3.90
N ILE A 18 -14.28 18.33 -3.84
CA ILE A 18 -15.33 19.08 -4.55
C ILE A 18 -15.38 20.53 -4.06
N LEU A 19 -15.36 20.77 -2.75
CA LEU A 19 -15.35 22.12 -2.18
C LEU A 19 -14.14 22.93 -2.66
N ILE A 20 -12.95 22.32 -2.64
CA ILE A 20 -11.72 22.97 -3.11
C ILE A 20 -11.80 23.27 -4.60
N ALA A 21 -12.29 22.32 -5.41
CA ALA A 21 -12.33 22.45 -6.87
C ALA A 21 -13.29 23.53 -7.34
N PHE A 22 -14.51 23.59 -6.76
CA PHE A 22 -15.61 24.37 -7.31
C PHE A 22 -15.89 25.69 -6.60
N ILE A 23 -15.44 25.94 -5.36
CA ILE A 23 -15.65 27.23 -4.72
C ILE A 23 -14.59 28.24 -5.24
N PRO A 24 -15.01 29.32 -5.93
CA PRO A 24 -14.08 30.33 -6.42
C PRO A 24 -13.51 31.20 -5.28
N GLY A 25 -12.35 31.79 -5.48
CA GLY A 25 -11.79 32.79 -4.57
C GLY A 25 -11.20 32.26 -3.26
N LEU A 26 -11.07 30.93 -3.09
CA LEU A 26 -10.40 30.37 -1.92
C LEU A 26 -8.91 30.75 -1.91
N SER A 27 -8.43 31.26 -0.76
CA SER A 27 -7.00 31.48 -0.56
C SER A 27 -6.26 30.15 -0.43
N GLU A 28 -4.99 30.10 -0.80
CA GLU A 28 -4.14 28.90 -0.66
C GLU A 28 -4.14 28.37 0.77
N ARG A 29 -4.13 29.27 1.76
CA ARG A 29 -4.17 28.89 3.17
C ARG A 29 -5.47 28.17 3.51
N LEU A 30 -6.60 28.69 3.03
CA LEU A 30 -7.92 28.08 3.29
C LEU A 30 -8.06 26.72 2.62
N ILE A 31 -7.52 26.56 1.39
CA ILE A 31 -7.47 25.28 0.68
C ILE A 31 -6.74 24.22 1.52
N ARG A 32 -5.56 24.54 2.06
CA ARG A 32 -4.79 23.64 2.92
C ARG A 32 -5.56 23.23 4.20
N TYR A 33 -6.25 24.20 4.84
CA TYR A 33 -7.05 23.90 6.03
C TYR A 33 -8.28 23.05 5.71
N ILE A 34 -8.96 23.29 4.58
CA ILE A 34 -10.08 22.43 4.14
C ILE A 34 -9.57 21.02 3.91
N ALA A 35 -8.48 20.85 3.15
CA ALA A 35 -7.90 19.53 2.92
C ALA A 35 -7.54 18.82 4.24
N ALA A 36 -6.86 19.52 5.16
CA ALA A 36 -6.51 18.98 6.47
C ALA A 36 -7.74 18.62 7.32
N LEU A 37 -8.78 19.44 7.29
CA LEU A 37 -10.01 19.18 8.06
C LEU A 37 -10.73 17.91 7.58
N PHE A 38 -10.91 17.76 6.26
CA PHE A 38 -11.64 16.63 5.70
C PHE A 38 -10.87 15.32 5.84
N THR A 39 -9.55 15.33 5.62
CA THR A 39 -8.72 14.13 5.81
C THR A 39 -8.56 13.76 7.29
N LEU A 40 -8.45 14.75 8.20
CA LEU A 40 -8.44 14.50 9.63
C LEU A 40 -9.79 13.93 10.11
N ALA A 41 -10.92 14.44 9.61
CA ALA A 41 -12.23 13.91 9.95
C ALA A 41 -12.39 12.45 9.47
N SER A 42 -11.91 12.13 8.26
CA SER A 42 -11.87 10.76 7.75
C SER A 42 -11.00 9.87 8.64
N LEU A 43 -9.83 10.32 9.05
CA LEU A 43 -8.94 9.60 9.97
C LEU A 43 -9.59 9.36 11.33
N ILE A 44 -10.22 10.38 11.91
CA ILE A 44 -10.90 10.23 13.21
C ILE A 44 -12.01 9.17 13.11
N LEU A 45 -12.81 9.20 12.04
CA LEU A 45 -13.83 8.17 11.81
C LEU A 45 -13.24 6.78 11.61
N ALA A 46 -12.14 6.65 10.88
CA ALA A 46 -11.44 5.37 10.70
C ALA A 46 -10.92 4.83 12.04
N VAL A 47 -10.41 5.69 12.93
CA VAL A 47 -9.99 5.31 14.29
C VAL A 47 -11.20 4.88 15.12
N VAL A 48 -12.34 5.59 15.04
CA VAL A 48 -13.58 5.23 15.75
C VAL A 48 -14.09 3.86 15.29
N VAL A 49 -14.13 3.61 13.97
CA VAL A 49 -14.52 2.31 13.39
C VAL A 49 -13.57 1.21 13.83
N PHE A 50 -12.26 1.47 13.84
CA PHE A 50 -11.25 0.50 14.30
C PHE A 50 -11.40 0.17 15.80
N ALA A 51 -11.68 1.18 16.62
CA ALA A 51 -11.88 1.00 18.06
C ALA A 51 -13.20 0.29 18.38
N GLY A 52 -14.25 0.56 17.60
CA GLY A 52 -15.57 -0.04 17.74
C GLY A 52 -15.73 -1.39 17.04
N PHE A 53 -14.71 -1.89 16.35
CA PHE A 53 -14.76 -3.17 15.66
C PHE A 53 -14.86 -4.32 16.66
N ASP A 54 -15.94 -5.10 16.54
CA ASP A 54 -16.20 -6.24 17.43
C ASP A 54 -15.26 -7.40 17.08
N ARG A 55 -14.34 -7.67 17.97
CA ARG A 55 -13.33 -8.74 17.83
C ARG A 55 -13.83 -10.12 18.22
N SER A 56 -15.04 -10.22 18.76
CA SER A 56 -15.67 -11.49 19.12
C SER A 56 -16.48 -12.09 17.97
N ILE A 57 -16.87 -11.25 16.99
CA ILE A 57 -17.65 -11.63 15.82
C ILE A 57 -16.73 -11.59 14.61
N GLY A 58 -16.57 -12.72 13.93
CA GLY A 58 -15.90 -12.76 12.63
C GLY A 58 -16.76 -12.20 11.50
N GLY A 59 -16.17 -12.02 10.31
CA GLY A 59 -16.90 -11.58 9.11
C GLY A 59 -16.90 -10.06 8.91
N TYR A 60 -17.84 -9.59 8.07
CA TYR A 60 -17.93 -8.18 7.72
C TYR A 60 -18.75 -7.40 8.73
N GLN A 61 -18.31 -6.18 9.02
CA GLN A 61 -18.99 -5.26 9.94
C GLN A 61 -19.17 -3.90 9.28
N TYR A 62 -20.04 -3.06 9.86
CA TYR A 62 -20.41 -1.74 9.34
C TYR A 62 -20.94 -1.79 7.90
N GLU A 63 -21.61 -2.89 7.54
CA GLU A 63 -22.11 -3.09 6.19
C GLU A 63 -23.17 -2.09 5.79
N LEU A 64 -23.04 -1.60 4.54
CA LEU A 64 -24.04 -0.79 3.85
C LEU A 64 -24.29 -1.44 2.48
N LYS A 65 -25.46 -2.06 2.30
CA LYS A 65 -25.85 -2.70 1.04
C LYS A 65 -27.08 -1.99 0.46
N ALA A 66 -26.95 -1.50 -0.78
CA ALA A 66 -28.04 -0.90 -1.54
C ALA A 66 -28.01 -1.42 -2.98
N SER A 67 -29.16 -1.74 -3.53
CA SER A 67 -29.24 -2.13 -4.96
C SER A 67 -28.87 -0.93 -5.83
N TRP A 68 -27.95 -1.15 -6.78
CA TRP A 68 -27.42 -0.10 -7.65
C TRP A 68 -27.82 -0.31 -9.12
N ILE A 69 -27.28 -1.35 -9.77
CA ILE A 69 -27.60 -1.67 -11.17
C ILE A 69 -28.31 -3.01 -11.20
N GLN A 70 -29.65 -2.98 -11.14
CA GLN A 70 -30.48 -4.18 -11.04
C GLN A 70 -30.30 -5.15 -12.22
N ALA A 71 -30.07 -4.60 -13.44
CA ALA A 71 -29.93 -5.39 -14.65
C ALA A 71 -28.78 -6.41 -14.61
N ILE A 72 -27.74 -6.14 -13.81
CA ILE A 72 -26.56 -7.00 -13.67
C ILE A 72 -26.36 -7.44 -12.21
N ASN A 73 -27.35 -7.24 -11.36
CA ASN A 73 -27.30 -7.56 -9.93
C ASN A 73 -26.10 -6.93 -9.19
N ALA A 74 -25.62 -5.76 -9.65
CA ALA A 74 -24.56 -5.01 -8.99
C ALA A 74 -25.12 -4.19 -7.84
N ASN A 75 -24.45 -4.26 -6.69
CA ASN A 75 -24.85 -3.58 -5.46
C ASN A 75 -23.81 -2.55 -5.03
N PHE A 76 -24.28 -1.43 -4.53
CA PHE A 76 -23.44 -0.54 -3.74
C PHE A 76 -23.27 -1.20 -2.36
N HIS A 77 -22.24 -2.03 -2.22
CA HIS A 77 -22.02 -2.85 -1.03
C HIS A 77 -20.66 -2.50 -0.42
N LEU A 78 -20.70 -1.85 0.73
CA LEU A 78 -19.54 -1.53 1.55
C LEU A 78 -19.54 -2.38 2.81
N GLY A 79 -18.36 -2.74 3.28
CA GLY A 79 -18.14 -3.43 4.54
C GLY A 79 -16.64 -3.53 4.82
N VAL A 80 -16.29 -3.76 6.07
CA VAL A 80 -14.91 -4.01 6.49
C VAL A 80 -14.84 -5.25 7.36
N ASP A 81 -13.72 -5.95 7.24
CA ASP A 81 -13.37 -7.07 8.09
C ASP A 81 -11.97 -6.88 8.72
N GLY A 82 -11.49 -7.88 9.40
CA GLY A 82 -10.18 -7.82 10.02
C GLY A 82 -9.00 -7.59 9.06
N LEU A 83 -9.12 -7.97 7.78
CA LEU A 83 -8.06 -7.74 6.79
C LEU A 83 -8.11 -6.31 6.22
N SER A 84 -9.30 -5.83 5.84
CA SER A 84 -9.47 -4.53 5.20
C SER A 84 -9.37 -3.35 6.17
N LEU A 85 -9.88 -3.48 7.39
CA LEU A 85 -9.95 -2.40 8.36
C LEU A 85 -8.58 -1.77 8.72
N PRO A 86 -7.50 -2.53 8.97
CA PRO A 86 -6.17 -1.95 9.16
C PRO A 86 -5.65 -1.19 7.93
N LEU A 87 -6.03 -1.59 6.71
CA LEU A 87 -5.67 -0.90 5.46
C LEU A 87 -6.46 0.38 5.26
N VAL A 88 -7.74 0.40 5.66
CA VAL A 88 -8.57 1.62 5.72
C VAL A 88 -7.97 2.63 6.70
N LEU A 89 -7.62 2.19 7.90
CA LEU A 89 -6.98 3.03 8.92
C LEU A 89 -5.63 3.58 8.43
N LEU A 90 -4.80 2.74 7.81
CA LEU A 90 -3.53 3.15 7.21
C LEU A 90 -3.76 4.21 6.13
N THR A 91 -4.72 3.99 5.23
CA THR A 91 -5.01 4.92 4.12
C THR A 91 -5.47 6.28 4.64
N ALA A 92 -6.39 6.32 5.59
CA ALA A 92 -6.86 7.56 6.20
C ALA A 92 -5.73 8.28 6.97
N PHE A 93 -4.85 7.54 7.67
CA PHE A 93 -3.67 8.11 8.31
C PHE A 93 -2.73 8.74 7.27
N LEU A 94 -2.40 8.01 6.21
CA LEU A 94 -1.54 8.52 5.14
C LEU A 94 -2.17 9.72 4.43
N GLY A 95 -3.48 9.70 4.17
CA GLY A 95 -4.23 10.81 3.57
C GLY A 95 -4.05 12.12 4.35
N PHE A 96 -4.18 12.06 5.68
CA PHE A 96 -3.92 13.24 6.51
C PHE A 96 -2.43 13.63 6.53
N MET A 97 -1.52 12.66 6.63
CA MET A 97 -0.07 12.96 6.64
C MET A 97 0.40 13.60 5.34
N VAL A 98 -0.08 13.16 4.17
CA VAL A 98 0.34 13.75 2.89
C VAL A 98 -0.16 15.17 2.70
N VAL A 99 -1.27 15.55 3.31
CA VAL A 99 -1.71 16.95 3.35
C VAL A 99 -0.71 17.79 4.14
N LEU A 100 -0.22 17.32 5.29
CA LEU A 100 0.80 18.01 6.09
C LEU A 100 2.15 18.08 5.35
N ILE A 101 2.57 17.00 4.70
CA ILE A 101 3.79 16.91 3.88
C ILE A 101 3.72 17.93 2.71
N SER A 102 2.52 18.16 2.17
CA SER A 102 2.29 19.05 1.03
C SER A 102 2.07 20.52 1.40
N TRP A 103 2.26 20.90 2.68
CA TRP A 103 1.90 22.23 3.18
C TRP A 103 2.63 23.37 2.47
N LYS A 104 3.84 23.10 1.96
CA LYS A 104 4.70 24.07 1.26
C LYS A 104 4.56 24.06 -0.27
N ILE A 105 3.58 23.34 -0.82
CA ILE A 105 3.28 23.38 -2.26
C ILE A 105 2.61 24.72 -2.59
N HIS A 106 3.12 25.43 -3.59
CA HIS A 106 2.62 26.73 -4.06
C HIS A 106 2.13 26.70 -5.51
N GLU A 107 2.54 25.71 -6.29
CA GLU A 107 2.15 25.57 -7.69
C GLU A 107 0.75 24.92 -7.77
N ARG A 108 -0.23 25.59 -8.39
CA ARG A 108 -1.58 25.09 -8.67
C ARG A 108 -2.22 24.42 -7.45
N VAL A 109 -2.14 25.07 -6.29
CA VAL A 109 -2.51 24.53 -4.96
C VAL A 109 -3.91 23.91 -4.95
N ARG A 110 -4.89 24.56 -5.59
CA ARG A 110 -6.28 24.10 -5.67
C ARG A 110 -6.38 22.71 -6.31
N GLU A 111 -5.81 22.56 -7.47
CA GLU A 111 -5.86 21.31 -8.23
C GLU A 111 -5.07 20.21 -7.52
N TYR A 112 -3.91 20.57 -6.97
CA TYR A 112 -3.08 19.63 -6.22
C TYR A 112 -3.84 18.94 -5.09
N PHE A 113 -4.43 19.74 -4.20
CA PHE A 113 -5.18 19.18 -3.06
C PHE A 113 -6.48 18.50 -3.47
N ALA A 114 -7.16 18.99 -4.53
CA ALA A 114 -8.33 18.30 -5.05
C ALA A 114 -7.99 16.89 -5.54
N TRP A 115 -6.90 16.72 -6.32
CA TRP A 115 -6.45 15.41 -6.78
C TRP A 115 -5.96 14.52 -5.62
N LEU A 116 -5.28 15.09 -4.63
CA LEU A 116 -4.78 14.34 -3.49
C LEU A 116 -5.91 13.73 -2.65
N LEU A 117 -7.00 14.51 -2.41
CA LEU A 117 -8.17 14.03 -1.69
C LEU A 117 -8.98 13.00 -2.50
N LEU A 118 -9.07 13.16 -3.81
CA LEU A 118 -9.72 12.17 -4.68
C LEU A 118 -8.95 10.85 -4.70
N LEU A 119 -7.62 10.90 -4.66
CA LEU A 119 -6.77 9.73 -4.56
C LEU A 119 -7.02 8.97 -3.26
N GLU A 120 -7.09 9.65 -2.12
CA GLU A 120 -7.43 9.04 -0.82
C GLU A 120 -8.80 8.35 -0.87
N THR A 121 -9.82 9.06 -1.39
CA THR A 121 -11.18 8.51 -1.56
C THR A 121 -11.18 7.21 -2.34
N SER A 122 -10.47 7.16 -3.47
CA SER A 122 -10.45 5.98 -4.34
C SER A 122 -9.83 4.77 -3.65
N ILE A 123 -8.73 4.95 -2.93
CA ILE A 123 -8.06 3.86 -2.21
C ILE A 123 -8.92 3.36 -1.04
N LEU A 124 -9.55 4.27 -0.27
CA LEU A 124 -10.51 3.91 0.78
C LEU A 124 -11.68 3.10 0.22
N GLY A 125 -12.20 3.52 -0.95
CA GLY A 125 -13.28 2.83 -1.65
C GLY A 125 -12.90 1.40 -2.04
N VAL A 126 -11.68 1.15 -2.49
CA VAL A 126 -11.19 -0.21 -2.82
C VAL A 126 -11.21 -1.11 -1.59
N PHE A 127 -10.69 -0.65 -0.45
CA PHE A 127 -10.61 -1.48 0.76
C PHE A 127 -11.95 -1.69 1.45
N CYS A 128 -12.95 -0.86 1.19
CA CYS A 128 -14.30 -0.99 1.73
C CYS A 128 -15.28 -1.72 0.81
N SER A 129 -14.96 -1.93 -0.47
CA SER A 129 -15.89 -2.52 -1.45
C SER A 129 -16.01 -4.04 -1.29
N LEU A 130 -17.25 -4.52 -1.24
CA LEU A 130 -17.61 -5.95 -1.21
C LEU A 130 -18.31 -6.43 -2.50
N ASP A 131 -18.48 -5.53 -3.48
CA ASP A 131 -18.95 -5.81 -4.84
C ASP A 131 -17.78 -5.62 -5.82
N LEU A 132 -17.57 -6.59 -6.73
CA LEU A 132 -16.45 -6.59 -7.67
C LEU A 132 -16.48 -5.43 -8.66
N LEU A 133 -17.68 -4.99 -9.07
CA LEU A 133 -17.80 -3.83 -9.97
C LEU A 133 -17.48 -2.53 -9.23
N LEU A 134 -17.99 -2.39 -8.01
CA LEU A 134 -17.69 -1.23 -7.15
C LEU A 134 -16.19 -1.16 -6.83
N PHE A 135 -15.59 -2.30 -6.49
CA PHE A 135 -14.15 -2.46 -6.29
C PHE A 135 -13.37 -2.01 -7.52
N PHE A 136 -13.76 -2.47 -8.72
CA PHE A 136 -13.10 -2.11 -9.96
C PHE A 136 -13.20 -0.60 -10.26
N ILE A 137 -14.36 0.01 -10.03
CA ILE A 137 -14.54 1.45 -10.26
C ILE A 137 -13.62 2.28 -9.35
N PHE A 138 -13.58 1.99 -8.05
CA PHE A 138 -12.66 2.69 -7.15
C PHE A 138 -11.20 2.44 -7.50
N TRP A 139 -10.87 1.24 -7.99
CA TRP A 139 -9.55 0.89 -8.48
C TRP A 139 -9.13 1.74 -9.69
N GLU A 140 -10.04 1.99 -10.62
CA GLU A 140 -9.76 2.81 -11.81
C GLU A 140 -9.72 4.32 -11.50
N ILE A 141 -10.56 4.79 -10.58
CA ILE A 141 -10.59 6.22 -10.22
C ILE A 141 -9.23 6.70 -9.73
N GLU A 142 -8.44 5.89 -9.02
CA GLU A 142 -7.14 6.29 -8.48
C GLU A 142 -6.09 6.62 -9.56
N VAL A 143 -6.24 6.03 -10.75
CA VAL A 143 -5.29 6.22 -11.86
C VAL A 143 -5.26 7.69 -12.31
N ILE A 144 -6.41 8.34 -12.33
CA ILE A 144 -6.56 9.72 -12.80
C ILE A 144 -5.81 10.72 -11.90
N PRO A 145 -6.09 10.80 -10.60
CA PRO A 145 -5.39 11.74 -9.73
C PRO A 145 -3.89 11.46 -9.67
N MET A 146 -3.46 10.19 -9.65
CA MET A 146 -2.05 9.86 -9.62
C MET A 146 -1.34 10.28 -10.92
N TYR A 147 -1.97 10.08 -12.09
CA TYR A 147 -1.44 10.60 -13.36
C TYR A 147 -1.18 12.11 -13.29
N PHE A 148 -2.17 12.91 -12.85
CA PHE A 148 -2.01 14.35 -12.76
C PHE A 148 -0.98 14.76 -11.70
N LEU A 149 -0.94 14.11 -10.55
CA LEU A 149 0.06 14.38 -9.52
C LEU A 149 1.49 14.16 -10.04
N ILE A 150 1.74 13.07 -10.78
CA ILE A 150 3.06 12.81 -11.37
C ILE A 150 3.36 13.78 -12.52
N SER A 151 2.42 13.96 -13.45
CA SER A 151 2.69 14.73 -14.69
C SER A 151 2.85 16.23 -14.45
N ILE A 152 2.15 16.79 -13.47
CA ILE A 152 2.16 18.26 -13.22
C ILE A 152 3.21 18.63 -12.15
N TRP A 153 3.16 17.97 -10.98
CA TRP A 153 4.03 18.29 -9.83
C TRP A 153 5.23 17.37 -9.67
N GLY A 154 5.40 16.44 -10.59
CA GLY A 154 6.53 15.54 -10.61
C GLY A 154 7.84 16.23 -11.05
N THR A 155 8.94 15.52 -10.89
CA THR A 155 10.28 15.94 -11.27
C THR A 155 10.90 14.99 -12.30
N GLY A 156 12.04 15.33 -12.85
CA GLY A 156 12.75 14.46 -13.78
C GLY A 156 11.97 14.17 -15.06
N ARG A 157 11.77 12.87 -15.38
CA ARG A 157 11.05 12.41 -16.59
C ARG A 157 9.55 12.21 -16.34
N ARG A 158 8.93 13.15 -15.63
CA ARG A 158 7.56 13.09 -15.12
C ARG A 158 6.50 12.69 -16.16
N GLU A 159 6.63 13.16 -17.40
CA GLU A 159 5.71 12.82 -18.49
C GLU A 159 5.82 11.34 -18.88
N TYR A 160 7.05 10.85 -19.06
CA TYR A 160 7.30 9.43 -19.33
C TYR A 160 6.79 8.55 -18.18
N SER A 161 7.08 8.92 -16.95
CA SER A 161 6.75 8.14 -15.76
C SER A 161 5.24 8.10 -15.50
N SER A 162 4.53 9.21 -15.73
CA SER A 162 3.06 9.25 -15.62
C SER A 162 2.36 8.42 -16.70
N ILE A 163 2.82 8.51 -17.96
CA ILE A 163 2.28 7.70 -19.05
C ILE A 163 2.56 6.21 -18.82
N LYS A 164 3.79 5.87 -18.42
CA LYS A 164 4.16 4.48 -18.11
C LYS A 164 3.31 3.91 -16.97
N TYR A 165 3.07 4.69 -15.91
CA TYR A 165 2.18 4.32 -14.82
C TYR A 165 0.76 3.99 -15.34
N VAL A 166 0.17 4.89 -16.14
CA VAL A 166 -1.17 4.69 -16.70
C VAL A 166 -1.22 3.45 -17.60
N LEU A 167 -0.27 3.29 -18.51
CA LEU A 167 -0.26 2.14 -19.43
C LEU A 167 -0.14 0.80 -18.69
N TYR A 168 0.73 0.71 -17.66
CA TYR A 168 0.86 -0.51 -16.85
C TYR A 168 -0.40 -0.80 -16.04
N THR A 169 -0.97 0.22 -15.41
CA THR A 169 -2.17 0.05 -14.59
C THR A 169 -3.38 -0.31 -15.45
N LEU A 170 -3.62 0.38 -16.55
CA LEU A 170 -4.72 0.04 -17.48
C LEU A 170 -4.55 -1.35 -18.11
N PHE A 171 -3.32 -1.75 -18.45
CA PHE A 171 -3.06 -3.10 -18.90
C PHE A 171 -3.45 -4.14 -17.85
N GLY A 172 -3.02 -3.96 -16.58
CA GLY A 172 -3.42 -4.84 -15.48
C GLY A 172 -4.93 -4.85 -15.24
N SER A 173 -5.55 -3.67 -15.27
CA SER A 173 -6.99 -3.50 -15.09
C SER A 173 -7.83 -4.15 -16.18
N ALA A 174 -7.36 -4.16 -17.43
CA ALA A 174 -8.05 -4.85 -18.53
C ALA A 174 -8.12 -6.37 -18.27
N PHE A 175 -7.04 -6.98 -17.77
CA PHE A 175 -7.05 -8.40 -17.35
C PHE A 175 -7.96 -8.61 -16.15
N MET A 176 -7.92 -7.74 -15.15
CA MET A 176 -8.79 -7.83 -13.98
C MET A 176 -10.26 -7.71 -14.37
N LEU A 177 -10.62 -6.77 -15.25
CA LEU A 177 -11.99 -6.62 -15.74
C LEU A 177 -12.46 -7.88 -16.49
N ALA A 178 -11.61 -8.44 -17.35
CA ALA A 178 -11.92 -9.70 -18.03
C ALA A 178 -12.14 -10.84 -17.03
N GLY A 179 -11.35 -10.91 -15.95
CA GLY A 179 -11.56 -11.86 -14.86
C GLY A 179 -12.87 -11.65 -14.12
N ILE A 180 -13.22 -10.40 -13.76
CA ILE A 180 -14.47 -10.04 -13.09
C ILE A 180 -15.68 -10.39 -13.97
N LEU A 181 -15.65 -10.03 -15.27
CA LEU A 181 -16.71 -10.38 -16.20
C LEU A 181 -16.87 -11.89 -16.36
N SER A 182 -15.75 -12.62 -16.42
CA SER A 182 -15.78 -14.09 -16.47
C SER A 182 -16.40 -14.69 -15.22
N LEU A 183 -16.10 -14.17 -14.03
CA LEU A 183 -16.76 -14.53 -12.79
C LEU A 183 -18.26 -14.26 -12.84
N TYR A 184 -18.63 -13.05 -13.22
CA TYR A 184 -20.03 -12.65 -13.33
C TYR A 184 -20.83 -13.57 -14.27
N PHE A 185 -20.34 -13.84 -15.49
CA PHE A 185 -21.02 -14.73 -16.42
C PHE A 185 -21.08 -16.18 -15.95
N THR A 186 -20.18 -16.59 -15.07
CA THR A 186 -20.14 -17.94 -14.51
C THR A 186 -21.06 -18.08 -13.30
N THR A 187 -21.08 -17.08 -12.41
CA THR A 187 -21.76 -17.16 -11.10
C THR A 187 -23.09 -16.40 -11.07
N GLY A 188 -23.33 -15.47 -12.02
CA GLY A 188 -24.48 -14.56 -12.00
C GLY A 188 -24.42 -13.49 -10.91
N SER A 189 -23.30 -13.39 -10.17
CA SER A 189 -23.12 -12.46 -9.05
C SER A 189 -21.84 -11.63 -9.21
N LEU A 190 -21.86 -10.40 -8.66
CA LEU A 190 -20.71 -9.52 -8.47
C LEU A 190 -20.34 -9.38 -6.99
N SER A 191 -21.12 -9.95 -6.08
CA SER A 191 -20.89 -9.92 -4.64
C SER A 191 -19.71 -10.83 -4.28
N MET A 192 -18.64 -10.27 -3.73
CA MET A 192 -17.48 -11.04 -3.28
C MET A 192 -17.88 -12.04 -2.18
N VAL A 193 -18.84 -11.65 -1.33
CA VAL A 193 -19.34 -12.47 -0.22
C VAL A 193 -20.08 -13.68 -0.78
N ASP A 194 -21.08 -13.47 -1.63
CA ASP A 194 -21.92 -14.55 -2.19
C ASP A 194 -21.08 -15.54 -3.01
N ILE A 195 -20.07 -15.04 -3.76
CA ILE A 195 -19.19 -15.88 -4.57
C ILE A 195 -18.26 -16.73 -3.68
N SER A 196 -17.72 -16.15 -2.61
CA SER A 196 -16.83 -16.89 -1.68
C SER A 196 -17.57 -17.96 -0.87
N GLU A 197 -18.82 -17.70 -0.49
CA GLU A 197 -19.67 -18.65 0.26
C GLU A 197 -20.29 -19.73 -0.64
N GLY A 198 -20.66 -19.36 -1.88
CA GLY A 198 -21.26 -20.27 -2.84
C GLY A 198 -20.32 -21.33 -3.42
N GLY A 199 -19.02 -21.14 -3.25
CA GLY A 199 -17.96 -22.03 -3.69
C GLY A 199 -17.85 -22.22 -5.21
N LEU A 200 -16.79 -22.89 -5.61
CA LEU A 200 -16.41 -23.19 -7.01
C LEU A 200 -17.40 -24.09 -7.78
N ALA A 201 -18.42 -24.65 -7.13
CA ALA A 201 -19.42 -25.48 -7.80
C ALA A 201 -20.15 -24.73 -8.93
N MET A 202 -20.22 -23.40 -8.86
CA MET A 202 -20.78 -22.54 -9.91
C MET A 202 -19.78 -22.16 -11.03
N VAL A 203 -18.46 -22.25 -10.78
CA VAL A 203 -17.42 -21.69 -11.66
C VAL A 203 -17.06 -22.59 -12.87
N GLN A 204 -17.63 -23.78 -13.01
CA GLN A 204 -17.19 -24.75 -14.03
C GLN A 204 -17.81 -24.61 -15.42
N SER A 205 -18.75 -23.69 -15.68
CA SER A 205 -19.59 -23.78 -16.86
C SER A 205 -19.11 -23.00 -18.11
N ILE A 206 -18.35 -21.90 -17.97
CA ILE A 206 -17.98 -21.04 -19.12
C ILE A 206 -16.48 -21.08 -19.41
N MET A 207 -15.63 -20.98 -18.37
CA MET A 207 -14.19 -20.92 -18.50
C MET A 207 -13.52 -21.65 -17.33
N PRO A 208 -12.38 -22.33 -17.55
CA PRO A 208 -11.62 -22.95 -16.45
C PRO A 208 -11.28 -21.94 -15.35
N ALA A 209 -11.48 -22.31 -14.09
CA ALA A 209 -11.20 -21.48 -12.92
C ALA A 209 -9.75 -20.95 -12.91
N SER A 210 -8.80 -21.75 -13.42
CA SER A 210 -7.40 -21.36 -13.55
C SER A 210 -7.19 -20.17 -14.50
N ILE A 211 -7.95 -20.05 -15.56
CA ILE A 211 -7.84 -18.91 -16.49
C ILE A 211 -8.38 -17.65 -15.81
N ILE A 212 -9.53 -17.73 -15.13
CA ILE A 212 -10.10 -16.60 -14.39
C ILE A 212 -9.13 -16.14 -13.30
N PHE A 213 -8.57 -17.10 -12.56
CA PHE A 213 -7.55 -16.84 -11.54
C PHE A 213 -6.35 -16.05 -12.11
N TRP A 214 -5.80 -16.49 -13.26
CA TRP A 214 -4.65 -15.81 -13.87
C TRP A 214 -4.99 -14.42 -14.42
N LEU A 215 -6.18 -14.23 -14.96
CA LEU A 215 -6.64 -12.89 -15.37
C LEU A 215 -6.66 -11.92 -14.18
N LEU A 216 -7.15 -12.37 -13.03
CA LEU A 216 -7.18 -11.57 -11.80
C LEU A 216 -5.77 -11.37 -11.21
N ILE A 217 -4.95 -12.44 -11.14
CA ILE A 217 -3.57 -12.38 -10.64
C ILE A 217 -2.72 -11.40 -11.44
N ILE A 218 -2.82 -11.37 -12.77
CA ILE A 218 -2.08 -10.42 -13.60
C ILE A 218 -2.46 -8.97 -13.25
N GLY A 219 -3.75 -8.69 -13.10
CA GLY A 219 -4.22 -7.38 -12.67
C GLY A 219 -3.64 -6.96 -11.33
N PHE A 220 -3.71 -7.84 -10.33
CA PHE A 220 -3.19 -7.56 -8.99
C PHE A 220 -1.65 -7.53 -8.95
N ALA A 221 -0.97 -8.35 -9.75
CA ALA A 221 0.49 -8.42 -9.81
C ALA A 221 1.14 -7.18 -10.44
N VAL A 222 0.45 -6.50 -11.34
CA VAL A 222 0.88 -5.17 -11.81
C VAL A 222 0.90 -4.19 -10.64
N LYS A 223 -0.13 -4.19 -9.81
CA LYS A 223 -0.26 -3.24 -8.69
C LYS A 223 0.65 -3.60 -7.52
N LEU A 224 0.78 -4.88 -7.16
CA LEU A 224 1.68 -5.39 -6.11
C LEU A 224 3.16 -5.41 -6.55
N PRO A 225 3.59 -4.78 -7.53
CA PRO A 225 4.77 -4.81 -8.39
C PRO A 225 5.56 -6.14 -8.38
N VAL A 226 4.89 -7.22 -8.79
CA VAL A 226 5.53 -8.54 -8.92
C VAL A 226 6.43 -8.58 -10.17
N PHE A 227 7.62 -9.20 -10.06
CA PHE A 227 8.46 -9.45 -11.23
C PHE A 227 7.71 -10.31 -12.28
N PRO A 228 7.74 -9.97 -13.58
CA PRO A 228 8.42 -8.84 -14.23
C PRO A 228 7.58 -7.56 -14.38
N LEU A 229 6.36 -7.51 -13.81
CA LEU A 229 5.37 -6.44 -13.99
C LEU A 229 5.63 -5.17 -13.14
N HIS A 230 6.78 -5.08 -12.49
CA HIS A 230 7.14 -4.05 -11.50
C HIS A 230 7.76 -2.78 -12.06
N THR A 231 8.15 -2.75 -13.34
CA THR A 231 9.08 -1.72 -13.87
C THR A 231 8.51 -0.31 -13.92
N TRP A 232 7.19 -0.14 -13.80
CA TRP A 232 6.54 1.16 -13.70
C TRP A 232 6.79 1.84 -12.35
N LEU A 233 6.90 1.03 -11.28
CA LEU A 233 6.94 1.51 -9.91
C LEU A 233 8.16 2.41 -9.62
N PRO A 234 9.43 2.01 -9.94
CA PRO A 234 10.58 2.85 -9.65
C PRO A 234 10.56 4.18 -10.39
N ASP A 235 10.05 4.22 -11.63
CA ASP A 235 9.95 5.45 -12.40
C ASP A 235 8.87 6.37 -11.82
N ALA A 236 7.67 5.84 -11.54
CA ALA A 236 6.58 6.60 -10.95
C ALA A 236 6.96 7.20 -9.58
N HIS A 237 7.57 6.41 -8.69
CA HIS A 237 8.00 6.89 -7.36
C HIS A 237 9.11 7.94 -7.41
N THR A 238 10.08 7.75 -8.30
CA THR A 238 11.22 8.65 -8.42
C THR A 238 10.78 10.03 -8.86
N ASP A 239 9.86 10.07 -9.81
CA ASP A 239 9.43 11.32 -10.45
C ASP A 239 8.17 11.93 -9.80
N ALA A 240 7.38 11.19 -9.02
CA ALA A 240 6.23 11.74 -8.31
C ALA A 240 6.60 12.79 -7.26
N PRO A 241 5.72 13.76 -6.96
CA PRO A 241 5.89 14.63 -5.79
C PRO A 241 5.92 13.77 -4.51
N THR A 242 6.52 14.28 -3.44
CA THR A 242 6.72 13.52 -2.20
C THR A 242 5.45 12.88 -1.67
N ALA A 243 4.35 13.62 -1.60
CA ALA A 243 3.05 13.09 -1.17
C ALA A 243 2.51 11.99 -2.11
N GLY A 244 2.70 12.14 -3.42
CA GLY A 244 2.38 11.10 -4.40
C GLY A 244 3.16 9.81 -4.13
N SER A 245 4.48 9.92 -3.86
CA SER A 245 5.32 8.76 -3.53
C SER A 245 4.89 8.10 -2.20
N VAL A 246 4.49 8.90 -1.20
CA VAL A 246 3.97 8.39 0.08
C VAL A 246 2.66 7.60 -0.10
N MET A 247 1.71 8.12 -0.88
CA MET A 247 0.44 7.42 -1.17
C MET A 247 0.64 6.18 -2.03
N LEU A 248 1.49 6.26 -3.07
CA LEU A 248 1.85 5.12 -3.91
C LEU A 248 2.44 3.98 -3.07
N ALA A 249 3.51 4.25 -2.32
CA ALA A 249 4.20 3.26 -1.52
C ALA A 249 3.38 2.84 -0.29
N GLY A 250 2.69 3.78 0.32
CA GLY A 250 2.00 3.58 1.60
C GLY A 250 0.71 2.77 1.47
N ALA A 251 -0.12 3.09 0.49
CA ALA A 251 -1.47 2.51 0.37
C ALA A 251 -1.73 1.82 -0.97
N LEU A 252 -1.36 2.43 -2.09
CA LEU A 252 -1.82 2.03 -3.41
C LEU A 252 -1.31 0.64 -3.82
N ILE A 253 -0.03 0.33 -3.63
CA ILE A 253 0.50 -1.00 -3.98
C ILE A 253 -0.09 -2.13 -3.13
N LYS A 254 -0.66 -1.83 -1.94
CA LYS A 254 -1.31 -2.81 -1.05
C LYS A 254 -2.65 -3.30 -1.60
N MET A 255 -3.29 -2.50 -2.46
CA MET A 255 -4.52 -2.91 -3.14
C MET A 255 -4.31 -4.22 -3.91
N GLY A 256 -3.12 -4.41 -4.54
CA GLY A 256 -2.77 -5.66 -5.22
C GLY A 256 -2.71 -6.87 -4.29
N GLY A 257 -2.00 -6.75 -3.15
CA GLY A 257 -1.93 -7.82 -2.15
C GLY A 257 -3.29 -8.12 -1.51
N TYR A 258 -4.05 -7.08 -1.18
CA TYR A 258 -5.42 -7.21 -0.69
C TYR A 258 -6.30 -7.95 -1.70
N GLY A 259 -6.26 -7.56 -2.98
CA GLY A 259 -7.02 -8.22 -4.05
C GLY A 259 -6.62 -9.69 -4.23
N MET A 260 -5.33 -10.02 -4.13
CA MET A 260 -4.88 -11.42 -4.19
C MET A 260 -5.46 -12.26 -3.05
N ILE A 261 -5.46 -11.76 -1.81
CA ILE A 261 -6.04 -12.47 -0.67
C ILE A 261 -7.57 -12.52 -0.81
N ARG A 262 -8.20 -11.36 -1.01
CA ARG A 262 -9.66 -11.19 -0.98
C ARG A 262 -10.39 -11.85 -2.14
N VAL A 263 -9.79 -11.89 -3.32
CA VAL A 263 -10.45 -12.41 -4.53
C VAL A 263 -9.81 -13.72 -4.97
N CYS A 264 -8.47 -13.75 -5.15
CA CYS A 264 -7.84 -14.94 -5.73
C CYS A 264 -7.78 -16.11 -4.75
N VAL A 265 -7.31 -15.88 -3.51
CA VAL A 265 -7.15 -16.97 -2.53
C VAL A 265 -8.51 -17.39 -1.96
N SER A 266 -9.41 -16.43 -1.65
CA SER A 266 -10.69 -16.76 -1.03
C SER A 266 -11.68 -17.41 -1.99
N ILE A 267 -11.70 -17.03 -3.26
CA ILE A 267 -12.63 -17.57 -4.27
C ILE A 267 -12.08 -18.84 -4.92
N PHE A 268 -10.75 -18.93 -5.10
CA PHE A 268 -10.09 -20.03 -5.82
C PHE A 268 -9.05 -20.77 -4.97
N PRO A 269 -9.38 -21.28 -3.76
CA PRO A 269 -8.39 -21.84 -2.85
C PRO A 269 -7.59 -23.00 -3.46
N ASN A 270 -8.24 -23.94 -4.17
CA ASN A 270 -7.57 -25.06 -4.81
C ASN A 270 -6.63 -24.62 -5.95
N VAL A 271 -7.09 -23.67 -6.79
CA VAL A 271 -6.27 -23.11 -7.88
C VAL A 271 -5.07 -22.35 -7.31
N ALA A 272 -5.27 -21.63 -6.21
CA ALA A 272 -4.18 -20.94 -5.51
C ALA A 272 -3.13 -21.94 -4.99
N GLN A 273 -3.54 -23.10 -4.48
CA GLN A 273 -2.63 -24.18 -4.07
C GLN A 273 -1.85 -24.75 -5.27
N ASP A 274 -2.53 -25.02 -6.39
CA ASP A 274 -1.90 -25.59 -7.59
C ASP A 274 -0.81 -24.67 -8.16
N PHE A 275 -1.05 -23.35 -8.16
CA PHE A 275 -0.12 -22.36 -8.69
C PHE A 275 0.79 -21.72 -7.63
N ALA A 276 0.64 -22.07 -6.35
CA ALA A 276 1.48 -21.54 -5.27
C ALA A 276 2.98 -21.71 -5.54
N PRO A 277 3.51 -22.87 -6.02
CA PRO A 277 4.94 -23.00 -6.29
C PRO A 277 5.47 -21.97 -7.31
N LEU A 278 4.69 -21.67 -8.35
CA LEU A 278 5.05 -20.65 -9.35
C LEU A 278 5.05 -19.24 -8.74
N LEU A 279 4.00 -18.91 -7.97
CA LEU A 279 3.86 -17.60 -7.34
C LEU A 279 4.90 -17.39 -6.22
N LEU A 280 5.26 -18.44 -5.48
CA LEU A 280 6.38 -18.44 -4.54
C LEU A 280 7.73 -18.22 -5.23
N THR A 281 7.93 -18.83 -6.42
CA THR A 281 9.11 -18.57 -7.24
C THR A 281 9.19 -17.10 -7.65
N LEU A 282 8.09 -16.52 -8.12
CA LEU A 282 8.02 -15.09 -8.45
C LEU A 282 8.24 -14.19 -7.23
N ALA A 283 7.78 -14.62 -6.04
CA ALA A 283 8.03 -13.92 -4.80
C ALA A 283 9.53 -13.86 -4.48
N VAL A 284 10.23 -15.00 -4.53
CA VAL A 284 11.69 -15.07 -4.29
C VAL A 284 12.45 -14.24 -5.32
N ILE A 285 12.07 -14.32 -6.60
CA ILE A 285 12.69 -13.50 -7.65
C ILE A 285 12.47 -12.01 -7.36
N SER A 286 11.24 -11.60 -7.01
CA SER A 286 10.93 -10.21 -6.67
C SER A 286 11.77 -9.72 -5.50
N VAL A 287 11.92 -10.54 -4.45
CA VAL A 287 12.74 -10.22 -3.28
C VAL A 287 14.20 -10.01 -3.66
N LEU A 288 14.82 -11.00 -4.25
CA LEU A 288 16.28 -11.00 -4.50
C LEU A 288 16.66 -10.01 -5.61
N TYR A 289 15.88 -10.00 -6.69
CA TYR A 289 16.10 -9.08 -7.82
C TYR A 289 15.83 -7.63 -7.39
N GLY A 290 14.74 -7.36 -6.67
CA GLY A 290 14.44 -6.03 -6.13
C GLY A 290 15.55 -5.51 -5.21
N ALA A 291 16.02 -6.35 -4.28
CA ALA A 291 17.13 -6.01 -3.38
C ALA A 291 18.46 -5.77 -4.12
N ALA A 292 18.80 -6.63 -5.11
CA ALA A 292 19.99 -6.47 -5.93
C ALA A 292 19.98 -5.18 -6.76
N LEU A 293 18.81 -4.83 -7.33
CA LEU A 293 18.66 -3.56 -8.04
C LEU A 293 18.74 -2.35 -7.10
N THR A 294 18.22 -2.47 -5.89
CA THR A 294 18.31 -1.41 -4.86
C THR A 294 19.77 -1.07 -4.56
N LEU A 295 20.64 -2.05 -4.39
CA LEU A 295 22.08 -1.86 -4.18
C LEU A 295 22.80 -1.10 -5.33
N ARG A 296 22.26 -1.13 -6.54
CA ARG A 296 22.84 -0.47 -7.73
C ARG A 296 22.33 0.96 -7.93
N GLN A 297 21.34 1.41 -7.15
CA GLN A 297 20.78 2.74 -7.32
C GLN A 297 21.69 3.81 -6.73
N THR A 298 21.69 4.97 -7.38
CA THR A 298 22.39 6.17 -6.92
C THR A 298 21.43 7.31 -6.57
N ASP A 299 20.19 7.21 -6.99
CA ASP A 299 19.12 8.16 -6.66
C ASP A 299 18.40 7.70 -5.39
N LEU A 300 18.27 8.59 -4.40
CA LEU A 300 17.71 8.29 -3.09
C LEU A 300 16.26 7.78 -3.17
N LYS A 301 15.39 8.45 -3.94
CA LYS A 301 14.00 8.02 -4.11
C LYS A 301 13.89 6.70 -4.87
N ARG A 302 14.71 6.54 -5.90
CA ARG A 302 14.71 5.33 -6.73
C ARG A 302 15.18 4.12 -5.95
N MET A 303 16.11 4.30 -5.02
CA MET A 303 16.58 3.26 -4.11
C MET A 303 15.44 2.80 -3.18
N ILE A 304 14.70 3.72 -2.56
CA ILE A 304 13.53 3.40 -1.74
C ILE A 304 12.44 2.72 -2.58
N ALA A 305 12.24 3.13 -3.83
CA ALA A 305 11.26 2.53 -4.72
C ALA A 305 11.58 1.06 -5.04
N TYR A 306 12.83 0.73 -5.37
CA TYR A 306 13.23 -0.66 -5.62
C TYR A 306 13.19 -1.52 -4.36
N SER A 307 13.47 -0.96 -3.17
CA SER A 307 13.29 -1.70 -1.92
C SER A 307 11.83 -2.13 -1.71
N SER A 308 10.86 -1.33 -2.17
CA SER A 308 9.44 -1.69 -2.12
C SER A 308 9.12 -2.91 -3.00
N VAL A 309 9.79 -3.10 -4.15
CA VAL A 309 9.64 -4.32 -4.97
C VAL A 309 10.07 -5.56 -4.17
N SER A 310 11.19 -5.46 -3.46
CA SER A 310 11.69 -6.54 -2.60
C SER A 310 10.71 -6.85 -1.45
N HIS A 311 10.26 -5.84 -0.71
CA HIS A 311 9.34 -6.03 0.41
C HIS A 311 7.94 -6.51 -0.01
N MET A 312 7.47 -6.12 -1.20
CA MET A 312 6.22 -6.68 -1.75
C MET A 312 6.40 -8.15 -2.17
N GLY A 313 7.61 -8.58 -2.47
CA GLY A 313 7.95 -9.99 -2.60
C GLY A 313 7.71 -10.79 -1.30
N PHE A 314 7.98 -10.20 -0.11
CA PHE A 314 7.63 -10.84 1.17
C PHE A 314 6.12 -10.96 1.36
N VAL A 315 5.35 -9.94 0.95
CA VAL A 315 3.87 -10.01 0.95
C VAL A 315 3.41 -11.16 0.06
N LEU A 316 3.93 -11.27 -1.17
CA LEU A 316 3.57 -12.33 -2.10
C LEU A 316 3.94 -13.72 -1.55
N LEU A 317 5.12 -13.87 -0.90
CA LEU A 317 5.53 -15.10 -0.21
C LEU A 317 4.51 -15.48 0.88
N GLY A 318 4.16 -14.52 1.75
CA GLY A 318 3.22 -14.75 2.85
C GLY A 318 1.81 -15.12 2.35
N ILE A 319 1.36 -14.55 1.22
CA ILE A 319 0.08 -14.88 0.61
C ILE A 319 0.08 -16.31 0.09
N PHE A 320 1.06 -16.70 -0.73
CA PHE A 320 1.06 -17.99 -1.42
C PHE A 320 1.76 -19.13 -0.66
N ALA A 321 2.27 -18.86 0.55
CA ALA A 321 2.52 -19.93 1.52
C ALA A 321 1.23 -20.54 2.09
N LEU A 322 0.09 -19.86 1.93
CA LEU A 322 -1.28 -20.30 2.19
C LEU A 322 -1.57 -20.77 3.63
N GLY A 323 -0.68 -20.48 4.59
CA GLY A 323 -0.91 -20.75 6.00
C GLY A 323 -1.60 -19.57 6.70
N GLU A 324 -2.41 -19.80 7.74
CA GLU A 324 -3.09 -18.74 8.49
C GLU A 324 -2.11 -17.69 9.03
N VAL A 325 -0.99 -18.15 9.60
CA VAL A 325 0.04 -17.27 10.16
C VAL A 325 0.75 -16.48 9.06
N SER A 326 1.06 -17.11 7.90
CA SER A 326 1.72 -16.44 6.79
C SER A 326 0.83 -15.38 6.12
N LEU A 327 -0.45 -15.67 5.96
CA LEU A 327 -1.45 -14.71 5.45
C LEU A 327 -1.64 -13.54 6.42
N THR A 328 -1.69 -13.80 7.74
CA THR A 328 -1.73 -12.76 8.77
C THR A 328 -0.47 -11.90 8.73
N GLY A 329 0.70 -12.52 8.56
CA GLY A 329 1.97 -11.84 8.37
C GLY A 329 1.98 -10.96 7.11
N ALA A 330 1.48 -11.45 5.98
CA ALA A 330 1.35 -10.67 4.76
C ALA A 330 0.45 -9.44 4.95
N GLY A 331 -0.68 -9.59 5.66
CA GLY A 331 -1.55 -8.48 6.03
C GLY A 331 -0.83 -7.44 6.89
N LEU A 332 -0.10 -7.88 7.91
CA LEU A 332 0.71 -6.99 8.76
C LEU A 332 1.85 -6.33 7.97
N GLN A 333 2.50 -7.07 7.05
CA GLN A 333 3.56 -6.54 6.20
C GLN A 333 3.06 -5.43 5.27
N MET A 334 1.83 -5.54 4.75
CA MET A 334 1.22 -4.46 3.99
C MET A 334 1.09 -3.17 4.83
N VAL A 335 0.62 -3.26 6.07
CA VAL A 335 0.48 -2.10 6.95
C VAL A 335 1.86 -1.56 7.37
N SER A 336 2.74 -2.42 7.83
CA SER A 336 4.10 -2.04 8.30
C SER A 336 4.91 -1.37 7.19
N HIS A 337 4.95 -1.98 6.00
CA HIS A 337 5.62 -1.39 4.84
C HIS A 337 5.01 -0.03 4.48
N GLY A 338 3.69 0.14 4.62
CA GLY A 338 3.03 1.42 4.38
C GLY A 338 3.53 2.53 5.30
N LEU A 339 3.67 2.23 6.59
CA LEU A 339 4.22 3.17 7.56
C LEU A 339 5.70 3.48 7.31
N LEU A 340 6.52 2.45 7.13
CA LEU A 340 7.97 2.58 6.98
C LEU A 340 8.35 3.30 5.68
N THR A 341 7.81 2.86 4.55
CA THR A 341 8.14 3.49 3.26
C THR A 341 7.46 4.83 3.08
N GLY A 342 6.27 5.03 3.66
CA GLY A 342 5.65 6.35 3.74
C GLY A 342 6.58 7.35 4.44
N LEU A 343 7.12 6.97 5.59
CA LEU A 343 8.10 7.80 6.30
C LEU A 343 9.41 7.96 5.52
N LEU A 344 9.95 6.89 4.92
CA LEU A 344 11.17 6.97 4.11
C LEU A 344 11.03 7.94 2.94
N PHE A 345 9.91 7.89 2.20
CA PHE A 345 9.66 8.84 1.12
C PHE A 345 9.44 10.27 1.61
N ALA A 346 8.73 10.45 2.73
CA ALA A 346 8.56 11.76 3.34
C ALA A 346 9.93 12.36 3.73
N MET A 347 10.80 11.57 4.37
CA MET A 347 12.13 12.01 4.78
C MET A 347 13.07 12.23 3.59
N ALA A 348 13.03 11.36 2.58
CA ALA A 348 13.80 11.54 1.36
C ALA A 348 13.37 12.83 0.63
N GLY A 349 12.05 13.07 0.52
CA GLY A 349 11.53 14.31 -0.07
C GLY A 349 11.97 15.56 0.69
N LEU A 350 11.91 15.53 2.02
CA LEU A 350 12.35 16.65 2.86
C LEU A 350 13.86 16.87 2.77
N THR A 351 14.66 15.80 2.81
CA THR A 351 16.11 15.88 2.61
C THR A 351 16.44 16.52 1.27
N MET A 352 15.82 16.00 0.19
CA MET A 352 16.06 16.53 -1.16
C MET A 352 15.60 17.98 -1.33
N HIS A 353 14.51 18.38 -0.68
CA HIS A 353 14.04 19.77 -0.70
C HIS A 353 15.05 20.72 -0.04
N ASN A 354 15.66 20.29 1.08
CA ASN A 354 16.56 21.12 1.86
C ASN A 354 17.96 21.21 1.23
N VAL A 355 18.44 20.14 0.56
CA VAL A 355 19.80 20.09 -0.03
C VAL A 355 19.82 20.26 -1.55
N GLU A 356 18.67 20.22 -2.22
CA GLU A 356 18.50 20.30 -3.68
C GLU A 356 19.30 19.24 -4.47
N GLU A 357 19.62 18.11 -3.84
CA GLU A 357 20.38 17.02 -4.44
C GLU A 357 19.72 15.67 -4.07
N ARG A 358 19.70 14.73 -5.02
CA ARG A 358 19.16 13.37 -4.83
C ARG A 358 20.17 12.25 -5.12
N ASP A 359 21.31 12.60 -5.70
CA ASP A 359 22.38 11.63 -6.00
C ASP A 359 23.17 11.31 -4.73
N LEU A 360 23.04 10.08 -4.24
CA LEU A 360 23.72 9.57 -3.04
C LEU A 360 25.24 9.74 -3.07
N ARG A 361 25.85 9.83 -4.27
CA ARG A 361 27.31 10.03 -4.41
C ARG A 361 27.75 11.44 -4.09
N LYS A 362 26.83 12.39 -4.10
CA LYS A 362 27.07 13.80 -3.82
C LYS A 362 26.59 14.21 -2.43
N LEU A 363 25.86 13.31 -1.72
CA LEU A 363 25.43 13.53 -0.35
C LEU A 363 26.52 13.08 0.64
N GLY A 364 26.49 13.63 1.85
CA GLY A 364 27.38 13.22 2.93
C GLY A 364 27.25 14.10 4.16
N GLY A 365 27.41 13.48 5.36
CA GLY A 365 27.54 14.17 6.64
C GLY A 365 26.34 15.01 7.08
N LEU A 366 25.16 14.81 6.49
CA LEU A 366 23.98 15.64 6.74
C LEU A 366 23.45 15.54 8.18
N ALA A 367 23.79 14.48 8.93
CA ALA A 367 23.37 14.34 10.33
C ALA A 367 23.84 15.52 11.23
N ARG A 368 24.95 16.17 10.86
CA ARG A 368 25.44 17.33 11.60
C ARG A 368 24.55 18.58 11.38
N GLN A 369 23.99 18.73 10.18
CA GLN A 369 23.17 19.88 9.80
C GLN A 369 21.68 19.65 10.09
N MET A 370 21.21 18.42 9.89
CA MET A 370 19.81 18.00 10.01
C MET A 370 19.66 16.81 10.97
N PRO A 371 19.97 16.99 12.29
CA PRO A 371 19.98 15.87 13.24
C PRO A 371 18.61 15.22 13.44
N VAL A 372 17.51 15.99 13.44
CA VAL A 372 16.16 15.43 13.62
C VAL A 372 15.77 14.58 12.41
N ILE A 373 15.97 15.10 11.21
CA ILE A 373 15.72 14.36 9.96
C ILE A 373 16.58 13.10 9.92
N ALA A 374 17.86 13.18 10.27
CA ALA A 374 18.78 12.03 10.26
C ALA A 374 18.33 10.92 11.23
N VAL A 375 17.89 11.26 12.44
CA VAL A 375 17.41 10.29 13.43
C VAL A 375 16.13 9.63 12.93
N VAL A 376 15.15 10.39 12.47
CA VAL A 376 13.86 9.85 11.99
C VAL A 376 14.05 9.01 10.73
N PHE A 377 14.88 9.47 9.79
CA PHE A 377 15.22 8.68 8.60
C PHE A 377 15.92 7.38 8.98
N SER A 378 16.83 7.42 9.98
CA SER A 378 17.50 6.21 10.48
C SER A 378 16.51 5.23 11.12
N ILE A 379 15.54 5.71 11.92
CA ILE A 379 14.48 4.86 12.49
C ILE A 379 13.68 4.19 11.38
N ALA A 380 13.27 4.93 10.36
CA ALA A 380 12.54 4.38 9.21
C ALA A 380 13.37 3.36 8.42
N GLY A 381 14.64 3.66 8.16
CA GLY A 381 15.57 2.77 7.47
C GLY A 381 15.83 1.49 8.27
N LEU A 382 16.18 1.61 9.54
CA LEU A 382 16.42 0.47 10.43
C LEU A 382 15.13 -0.36 10.62
N GLY A 383 13.95 0.29 10.66
CA GLY A 383 12.67 -0.40 10.66
C GLY A 383 12.44 -1.19 9.37
N SER A 384 12.84 -0.64 8.22
CA SER A 384 12.69 -1.29 6.92
C SER A 384 13.65 -2.48 6.72
N LEU A 385 14.76 -2.54 7.43
CA LEU A 385 15.63 -3.73 7.45
C LEU A 385 15.25 -4.78 8.50
N GLY A 386 14.15 -4.55 9.24
CA GLY A 386 13.68 -5.49 10.24
C GLY A 386 14.37 -5.37 11.61
N LEU A 387 14.69 -4.15 12.09
CA LEU A 387 15.22 -3.97 13.43
C LEU A 387 14.15 -4.36 14.49
N PRO A 388 14.47 -5.21 15.51
CA PRO A 388 13.56 -5.48 16.60
C PRO A 388 12.98 -4.21 17.25
N LEU A 389 11.74 -4.29 17.76
CA LEU A 389 10.91 -3.21 18.29
C LEU A 389 10.28 -2.29 17.21
N THR A 390 10.56 -2.52 15.95
CA THR A 390 9.87 -1.83 14.85
C THR A 390 8.82 -2.72 14.18
N SER A 391 7.85 -2.08 13.53
CA SER A 391 6.78 -2.80 12.80
C SER A 391 7.31 -3.71 11.70
N GLY A 392 8.45 -3.36 11.08
CA GLY A 392 9.09 -4.17 10.04
C GLY A 392 9.51 -5.53 10.53
N PHE A 393 10.22 -5.58 11.65
CA PHE A 393 10.62 -6.85 12.27
C PHE A 393 9.42 -7.74 12.59
N ALA A 394 8.40 -7.18 13.26
CA ALA A 394 7.22 -7.94 13.63
C ALA A 394 6.52 -8.55 12.40
N ALA A 395 6.37 -7.76 11.35
CA ALA A 395 5.70 -8.18 10.13
C ALA A 395 6.51 -9.24 9.35
N GLU A 396 7.80 -9.02 9.15
CA GLU A 396 8.67 -9.96 8.45
C GLU A 396 8.82 -11.27 9.22
N PHE A 397 9.02 -11.19 10.54
CA PHE A 397 9.16 -12.38 11.37
C PHE A 397 7.91 -13.25 11.35
N ILE A 398 6.70 -12.66 11.46
CA ILE A 398 5.44 -13.40 11.39
C ILE A 398 5.24 -13.99 9.99
N THR A 399 5.56 -13.23 8.94
CA THR A 399 5.46 -13.71 7.55
C THR A 399 6.38 -14.91 7.30
N PHE A 400 7.66 -14.80 7.65
CA PHE A 400 8.63 -15.88 7.41
C PHE A 400 8.36 -17.10 8.30
N SER A 401 8.08 -16.91 9.59
CA SER A 401 7.77 -18.03 10.48
C SER A 401 6.50 -18.74 10.05
N GLY A 402 5.47 -17.99 9.66
CA GLY A 402 4.24 -18.54 9.12
C GLY A 402 4.43 -19.27 7.80
N ALA A 403 5.21 -18.72 6.87
CA ALA A 403 5.51 -19.38 5.60
C ALA A 403 6.35 -20.64 5.80
N PHE A 404 7.37 -20.59 6.68
CA PHE A 404 8.22 -21.73 6.96
C PHE A 404 7.47 -22.90 7.63
N SER A 405 6.52 -22.59 8.50
CA SER A 405 5.70 -23.58 9.22
C SER A 405 4.47 -24.06 8.44
N SER A 406 4.16 -23.45 7.29
CA SER A 406 3.02 -23.87 6.47
C SER A 406 3.23 -25.30 5.93
N THR A 407 2.18 -26.10 6.05
CA THR A 407 2.13 -27.49 5.53
C THR A 407 1.29 -27.60 4.26
N VAL A 408 0.66 -26.50 3.82
CA VAL A 408 -0.26 -26.47 2.69
C VAL A 408 0.48 -26.62 1.35
N VAL A 409 1.65 -25.97 1.23
CA VAL A 409 2.44 -26.00 -0.02
C VAL A 409 3.74 -26.78 0.22
N GLY A 410 3.94 -27.85 -0.53
CA GLY A 410 5.15 -28.66 -0.43
C GLY A 410 6.42 -27.89 -0.78
N GLY A 411 7.44 -27.98 0.09
CA GLY A 411 8.72 -27.31 -0.13
C GLY A 411 8.75 -25.80 0.10
N VAL A 412 7.70 -25.22 0.68
CA VAL A 412 7.62 -23.78 0.98
C VAL A 412 8.80 -23.27 1.84
N GLN A 413 9.41 -24.15 2.61
CA GLN A 413 10.61 -23.88 3.42
C GLN A 413 11.78 -23.38 2.57
N VAL A 414 11.98 -23.98 1.39
CA VAL A 414 13.07 -23.58 0.47
C VAL A 414 12.83 -22.14 -0.04
N TYR A 415 11.64 -21.84 -0.48
CA TYR A 415 11.29 -20.47 -0.92
C TYR A 415 11.45 -19.46 0.21
N THR A 416 11.04 -19.82 1.44
CA THR A 416 11.18 -18.97 2.62
C THR A 416 12.64 -18.71 2.94
N LEU A 417 13.50 -19.73 2.97
CA LEU A 417 14.94 -19.57 3.21
C LEU A 417 15.61 -18.69 2.14
N LEU A 418 15.24 -18.85 0.88
CA LEU A 418 15.76 -17.99 -0.19
C LEU A 418 15.28 -16.54 -0.03
N ALA A 419 14.02 -16.33 0.35
CA ALA A 419 13.49 -14.99 0.57
C ALA A 419 14.14 -14.28 1.78
N VAL A 420 14.48 -15.02 2.85
CA VAL A 420 15.19 -14.46 4.03
C VAL A 420 16.55 -13.85 3.64
N LEU A 421 17.22 -14.33 2.58
CA LEU A 421 18.43 -13.68 2.05
C LEU A 421 18.18 -12.24 1.61
N GLY A 422 16.95 -11.90 1.24
CA GLY A 422 16.55 -10.53 0.95
C GLY A 422 16.72 -9.58 2.13
N VAL A 423 16.53 -10.05 3.36
CA VAL A 423 16.74 -9.25 4.59
C VAL A 423 18.22 -8.89 4.75
N VAL A 424 19.12 -9.83 4.44
CA VAL A 424 20.58 -9.57 4.46
C VAL A 424 20.95 -8.49 3.44
N LEU A 425 20.39 -8.57 2.23
CA LEU A 425 20.58 -7.55 1.20
C LEU A 425 19.97 -6.21 1.61
N ALA A 426 18.82 -6.25 2.29
CA ALA A 426 18.15 -5.05 2.82
C ALA A 426 19.03 -4.33 3.84
N ALA A 427 19.64 -5.07 4.77
CA ALA A 427 20.61 -4.49 5.70
C ALA A 427 21.76 -3.80 4.95
N GLY A 428 22.28 -4.43 3.90
CA GLY A 428 23.35 -3.86 3.08
C GLY A 428 22.96 -2.51 2.45
N TYR A 429 21.85 -2.45 1.72
CA TYR A 429 21.49 -1.21 1.02
C TYR A 429 20.98 -0.11 1.96
N ILE A 430 20.28 -0.44 3.03
CA ILE A 430 19.79 0.56 4.01
C ILE A 430 20.97 1.19 4.76
N LEU A 431 21.89 0.38 5.30
CA LEU A 431 23.03 0.91 6.01
C LEU A 431 23.94 1.74 5.11
N TRP A 432 24.11 1.31 3.86
CA TRP A 432 24.86 2.06 2.87
C TRP A 432 24.20 3.41 2.51
N MET A 433 22.87 3.43 2.38
CA MET A 433 22.10 4.64 2.14
C MET A 433 22.24 5.63 3.31
N LEU A 434 22.07 5.15 4.55
CA LEU A 434 22.19 5.98 5.75
C LEU A 434 23.61 6.54 5.90
N GLN A 435 24.63 5.69 5.73
CA GLN A 435 26.02 6.10 5.79
C GLN A 435 26.32 7.20 4.79
N ARG A 436 25.92 7.04 3.54
CA ARG A 436 26.23 8.03 2.49
C ARG A 436 25.46 9.33 2.67
N THR A 437 24.22 9.26 3.08
CA THR A 437 23.39 10.46 3.23
C THR A 437 23.73 11.24 4.49
N PHE A 438 23.78 10.58 5.63
CA PHE A 438 23.82 11.25 6.94
C PHE A 438 25.13 11.11 7.69
N TYR A 439 25.80 9.95 7.63
CA TYR A 439 26.95 9.62 8.47
C TYR A 439 28.29 9.57 7.73
N GLY A 440 28.31 10.03 6.49
CA GLY A 440 29.52 10.19 5.69
C GLY A 440 30.32 11.45 6.05
N PRO A 441 31.40 11.77 5.30
CA PRO A 441 32.15 13.00 5.46
C PRO A 441 31.25 14.23 5.34
N VAL A 442 31.50 15.24 6.20
CA VAL A 442 30.78 16.51 6.12
C VAL A 442 31.22 17.27 4.89
N LEU A 443 30.28 17.66 4.05
CA LEU A 443 30.53 18.44 2.83
C LEU A 443 30.21 19.92 3.09
N GLU A 444 31.15 20.82 2.83
CA GLU A 444 31.02 22.25 3.08
C GLU A 444 29.86 22.90 2.32
N GLN A 445 29.52 22.36 1.15
CA GLN A 445 28.42 22.87 0.33
C GLN A 445 27.05 22.78 1.01
N TYR A 446 26.89 21.97 2.06
CA TYR A 446 25.65 21.82 2.82
C TYR A 446 25.66 22.58 4.16
N ASN A 447 26.67 23.45 4.38
CA ASN A 447 26.70 24.29 5.57
C ASN A 447 25.50 25.26 5.58
N GLY A 448 24.76 25.26 6.70
CA GLY A 448 23.59 26.15 6.84
C GLY A 448 22.26 25.58 6.34
N VAL A 449 22.23 24.32 5.87
CA VAL A 449 20.96 23.61 5.56
C VAL A 449 20.13 23.50 6.84
N LYS A 450 18.82 23.78 6.73
CA LYS A 450 17.89 23.78 7.86
C LYS A 450 17.41 22.37 8.18
N ASP A 451 17.22 22.08 9.46
CA ASP A 451 16.55 20.88 9.93
C ASP A 451 15.02 21.05 9.88
N ALA A 452 14.28 20.01 10.28
CA ALA A 452 12.83 19.95 10.26
C ALA A 452 12.17 21.09 11.08
N ASP A 453 11.16 21.71 10.51
CA ASP A 453 10.30 22.66 11.20
C ASP A 453 9.26 21.97 12.12
N ASN A 454 8.43 22.74 12.83
CA ASN A 454 7.48 22.19 13.79
C ASN A 454 6.37 21.36 13.12
N LEU A 455 5.90 21.76 11.94
CA LEU A 455 4.88 20.99 11.20
C LEU A 455 5.47 19.68 10.67
N GLU A 456 6.70 19.74 10.17
CA GLU A 456 7.43 18.57 9.69
C GLU A 456 7.65 17.55 10.81
N LYS A 457 8.00 18.02 12.02
CA LYS A 457 8.12 17.17 13.21
C LYS A 457 6.80 16.47 13.57
N VAL A 458 5.64 17.11 13.37
CA VAL A 458 4.34 16.49 13.66
C VAL A 458 4.15 15.21 12.85
N TYR A 459 4.27 15.27 11.50
CA TYR A 459 4.08 14.06 10.71
C TYR A 459 5.21 13.04 10.92
N MET A 460 6.45 13.49 11.09
CA MET A 460 7.59 12.61 11.36
C MET A 460 7.37 11.74 12.60
N PHE A 461 7.06 12.38 13.73
CA PHE A 461 6.86 11.65 14.99
C PHE A 461 5.57 10.84 15.01
N SER A 462 4.52 11.25 14.28
CA SER A 462 3.31 10.45 14.13
C SER A 462 3.59 9.09 13.48
N PHE A 463 4.39 9.06 12.41
CA PHE A 463 4.85 7.80 11.80
C PHE A 463 5.71 6.98 12.76
N VAL A 464 6.70 7.61 13.43
CA VAL A 464 7.60 6.92 14.36
C VAL A 464 6.82 6.26 15.49
N ILE A 465 5.86 6.97 16.08
CA ILE A 465 5.01 6.44 17.15
C ILE A 465 4.28 5.17 16.67
N LEU A 466 3.66 5.21 15.49
CA LEU A 466 2.95 4.05 14.96
C LEU A 466 3.88 2.88 14.60
N ILE A 467 5.05 3.16 14.03
CA ILE A 467 6.06 2.13 13.73
C ILE A 467 6.51 1.41 15.01
N LEU A 468 6.77 2.16 16.08
CA LEU A 468 7.18 1.59 17.37
C LEU A 468 6.01 0.91 18.08
N LEU A 469 4.81 1.50 18.04
CA LEU A 469 3.61 0.91 18.65
C LEU A 469 3.33 -0.48 18.06
N VAL A 470 3.30 -0.58 16.74
CA VAL A 470 3.07 -1.87 16.05
C VAL A 470 4.25 -2.82 16.24
N GLY A 471 5.47 -2.32 16.34
CA GLY A 471 6.66 -3.14 16.57
C GLY A 471 6.73 -3.72 17.98
N ILE A 472 6.36 -2.95 18.99
CA ILE A 472 6.36 -3.38 20.41
C ILE A 472 5.14 -4.25 20.73
N TYR A 473 3.97 -3.89 20.18
CA TYR A 473 2.72 -4.60 20.43
C TYR A 473 1.97 -4.93 19.12
N PRO A 474 2.52 -5.87 18.31
CA PRO A 474 1.90 -6.22 17.02
C PRO A 474 0.50 -6.81 17.17
N ALA A 475 0.15 -7.35 18.33
CA ALA A 475 -1.17 -7.94 18.62
C ALA A 475 -2.33 -6.95 18.40
N ILE A 476 -2.09 -5.63 18.46
CA ILE A 476 -3.10 -4.61 18.17
C ILE A 476 -3.65 -4.75 16.74
N LEU A 477 -2.82 -5.18 15.79
CA LEU A 477 -3.19 -5.40 14.40
C LEU A 477 -3.34 -6.88 14.05
N THR A 478 -2.43 -7.75 14.52
CA THR A 478 -2.45 -9.17 14.14
C THR A 478 -3.71 -9.89 14.60
N ASN A 479 -4.21 -9.56 15.80
CA ASN A 479 -5.47 -10.14 16.29
C ASN A 479 -6.67 -9.72 15.43
N VAL A 480 -6.66 -8.50 14.89
CA VAL A 480 -7.72 -8.03 13.99
C VAL A 480 -7.54 -8.67 12.60
N ILE A 481 -6.34 -8.64 12.04
CA ILE A 481 -6.05 -9.23 10.71
C ILE A 481 -6.40 -10.72 10.70
N LYS A 482 -6.08 -11.44 11.77
CA LYS A 482 -6.38 -12.85 11.91
C LYS A 482 -7.89 -13.14 11.76
N LEU A 483 -8.77 -12.28 12.30
CA LEU A 483 -10.23 -12.45 12.16
C LEU A 483 -10.70 -12.41 10.70
N GLY A 484 -10.06 -11.60 9.86
CA GLY A 484 -10.37 -11.58 8.42
C GLY A 484 -9.69 -12.70 7.63
N ILE A 485 -8.60 -13.25 8.16
CA ILE A 485 -7.81 -14.31 7.49
C ILE A 485 -8.31 -15.72 7.85
N SER A 486 -8.70 -15.99 9.11
CA SER A 486 -9.09 -17.33 9.55
C SER A 486 -10.19 -17.98 8.68
N PRO A 487 -11.25 -17.25 8.24
CA PRO A 487 -12.23 -17.84 7.33
C PRO A 487 -11.62 -18.24 5.98
N ILE A 488 -10.68 -17.45 5.45
CA ILE A 488 -10.00 -17.75 4.18
C ILE A 488 -9.05 -18.95 4.34
N ALA A 489 -8.29 -19.00 5.43
CA ALA A 489 -7.38 -20.11 5.71
C ALA A 489 -8.11 -21.44 5.88
N SER A 490 -9.30 -21.42 6.48
CA SER A 490 -10.12 -22.63 6.63
C SER A 490 -10.58 -23.24 5.30
N LEU A 491 -10.74 -22.42 4.24
CA LEU A 491 -11.07 -22.90 2.89
C LEU A 491 -9.90 -23.64 2.23
N ILE A 492 -8.68 -23.39 2.68
CA ILE A 492 -7.44 -23.93 2.11
C ILE A 492 -7.00 -25.20 2.86
N GLY A 493 -7.59 -25.50 4.02
CA GLY A 493 -7.17 -26.59 4.88
C GLY A 493 -5.95 -26.26 5.74
N GLY A 494 -5.71 -24.96 5.97
CA GLY A 494 -4.63 -24.43 6.80
C GLY A 494 -5.05 -24.05 8.22
#